data_74081cec35c0cc361e82c71f56afc2ef
#
_entry.id   74081cec35c0cc361e82c71f56afc2ef
#
_cell.length_a   1.000
_cell.length_b   1.000
_cell.length_c   1.000
_cell.angle_alpha   90.00
_cell.angle_beta   90.00
_cell.angle_gamma   90.00
#
_symmetry.space_group_name_H-M   'P 1'
#
loop_
_entity.id
_entity.type
_entity.pdbx_description
1 polymer ?
#
loop_
_entity_poly.entity_id
_entity_poly.type
_entity_poly.pdbx_seq_one_letter_code
_entity_poly.pdbx_strand_id
1 'polypeptide(L)' 'MEVFYYTCPVCGCVHQTPAYWMGYAAEDTLEQMHLDPKTGAVCENKTLTYSGEGDEE' A
#
# COMPACT_ATOMS: atom_id res chain seq x y z
N MET A 1 4.32 15.95 4.07
CA MET A 1 4.24 15.36 2.73
C MET A 1 3.03 14.46 2.65
N GLU A 2 2.25 14.61 1.60
CA GLU A 2 1.05 13.80 1.42
C GLU A 2 1.41 12.38 0.97
N VAL A 3 0.76 11.41 1.55
CA VAL A 3 0.98 9.99 1.23
C VAL A 3 -0.35 9.27 1.08
N PHE A 4 -0.33 8.19 0.31
CA PHE A 4 -1.48 7.31 0.16
C PHE A 4 -1.17 5.97 0.83
N TYR A 5 -2.15 5.40 1.51
CA TYR A 5 -2.03 4.11 2.18
C TYR A 5 -2.76 3.04 1.38
N TYR A 6 -2.09 1.92 1.19
CA TYR A 6 -2.65 0.74 0.53
C TYR A 6 -2.52 -0.44 1.46
N THR A 7 -3.58 -1.21 1.58
CA THR A 7 -3.62 -2.36 2.50
C THR A 7 -3.87 -3.64 1.71
N CYS A 8 -3.09 -4.68 2.03
CA CYS A 8 -3.32 -5.99 1.46
C CYS A 8 -4.54 -6.63 2.12
N PRO A 9 -5.59 -7.02 1.35
CA PRO A 9 -6.77 -7.64 1.94
C PRO A 9 -6.53 -9.06 2.43
N VAL A 10 -5.41 -9.66 2.07
CA VAL A 10 -5.08 -11.03 2.45
C VAL A 10 -4.25 -11.07 3.72
N CYS A 11 -3.14 -10.35 3.78
CA CYS A 11 -2.24 -10.40 4.94
C CYS A 11 -2.33 -9.18 5.85
N GLY A 12 -3.03 -8.13 5.43
CA GLY A 12 -3.18 -6.93 6.24
C GLY A 12 -1.99 -5.98 6.22
N CYS A 13 -1.01 -6.22 5.36
CA CYS A 13 0.16 -5.36 5.26
C CYS A 13 -0.25 -3.97 4.72
N VAL A 14 0.23 -2.91 5.36
CA VAL A 14 -0.02 -1.54 4.91
C VAL A 14 1.21 -1.00 4.21
N HIS A 15 1.03 -0.51 3.00
CA HIS A 15 2.07 0.10 2.21
C HIS A 15 1.80 1.60 2.06
N GLN A 16 2.82 2.41 2.25
CA GLN A 16 2.73 3.85 2.21
C GLN A 16 3.46 4.36 0.97
N THR A 17 2.75 5.12 0.13
CA THR A 17 3.30 5.62 -1.12
C THR A 17 3.23 7.13 -1.15
N PRO A 18 4.33 7.84 -1.46
CA PRO A 18 4.27 9.29 -1.62
C PRO A 18 3.26 9.69 -2.71
N ALA A 19 2.42 10.67 -2.40
CA ALA A 19 1.36 11.10 -3.32
C ALA A 19 1.93 11.61 -4.65
N TYR A 20 3.09 12.27 -4.61
CA TYR A 20 3.68 12.82 -5.82
C TYR A 20 4.09 11.75 -6.84
N TRP A 21 4.35 10.51 -6.39
CA TRP A 21 4.68 9.40 -7.30
C TRP A 21 3.48 9.03 -8.17
N MET A 22 2.28 9.33 -7.70
CA MET A 22 1.04 9.04 -8.41
C MET A 22 0.41 10.27 -9.03
N GLY A 23 1.16 11.39 -9.12
CA GLY A 23 0.63 12.63 -9.67
C GLY A 23 -0.50 13.22 -8.83
N TYR A 24 -0.50 12.95 -7.52
CA TYR A 24 -1.53 13.38 -6.57
C TYR A 24 -2.91 12.80 -6.85
N ALA A 25 -2.97 11.70 -7.61
CA ALA A 25 -4.21 11.00 -7.92
C ALA A 25 -4.08 9.54 -7.47
N ALA A 26 -4.76 9.17 -6.39
CA ALA A 26 -4.70 7.82 -5.87
C ALA A 26 -5.42 6.84 -6.81
N GLU A 27 -4.79 5.71 -7.08
CA GLU A 27 -5.43 4.62 -7.79
C GLU A 27 -6.18 3.74 -6.80
N ASP A 28 -7.19 3.00 -7.26
CA ASP A 28 -7.97 2.11 -6.40
C ASP A 28 -7.12 0.95 -5.88
N THR A 29 -6.15 0.50 -6.68
CA THR A 29 -5.28 -0.62 -6.32
C THR A 29 -3.84 -0.30 -6.68
N LEU A 30 -2.92 -0.98 -5.99
CA LEU A 30 -1.49 -0.88 -6.23
C LEU A 30 -0.89 -2.28 -6.22
N GLU A 31 -0.16 -2.63 -7.26
CA GLU A 31 0.56 -3.90 -7.28
C GLU A 31 1.94 -3.72 -6.69
N GLN A 32 2.19 -4.40 -5.57
CA GLN A 32 3.45 -4.29 -4.87
C GLN A 32 3.77 -5.61 -4.18
N MET A 33 4.95 -6.16 -4.48
CA MET A 33 5.44 -7.33 -3.77
C MET A 33 5.75 -6.95 -2.32
N HIS A 34 5.27 -7.73 -1.37
CA HIS A 34 5.46 -7.45 0.05
C HIS A 34 5.55 -8.75 0.84
N LEU A 35 6.04 -8.66 2.06
CA LEU A 35 6.13 -9.79 2.96
C LEU A 35 4.89 -9.85 3.83
N ASP A 36 4.41 -11.08 4.05
CA ASP A 36 3.33 -11.32 5.02
C ASP A 36 3.89 -11.12 6.43
N PRO A 37 3.36 -10.15 7.20
CA PRO A 37 3.90 -9.89 8.54
C PRO A 37 3.69 -11.03 9.53
N LYS A 38 2.80 -11.97 9.23
CA LYS A 38 2.53 -13.12 10.11
C LYS A 38 3.52 -14.25 9.92
N THR A 39 3.97 -14.47 8.68
CA THR A 39 4.84 -15.60 8.34
C THR A 39 6.25 -15.17 7.96
N GLY A 40 6.44 -13.91 7.59
CA GLY A 40 7.71 -13.39 7.09
C GLY A 40 8.05 -13.84 5.67
N ALA A 41 7.14 -14.54 5.01
CA ALA A 41 7.31 -14.96 3.62
C ALA A 41 6.64 -13.99 2.68
N VAL A 42 6.99 -14.04 1.39
CA VAL A 42 6.36 -13.20 0.37
C VAL A 42 4.87 -13.54 0.28
N CYS A 43 4.03 -12.52 0.40
CA CYS A 43 2.58 -12.68 0.26
C CYS A 43 2.24 -13.03 -1.20
N GLU A 44 1.35 -14.00 -1.39
CA GLU A 44 0.93 -14.43 -2.73
C GLU A 44 0.10 -13.36 -3.43
N ASN A 45 -0.60 -12.53 -2.66
CA ASN A 45 -1.40 -11.44 -3.22
C ASN A 45 -0.55 -10.19 -3.37
N LYS A 46 -0.31 -9.76 -4.60
CA LYS A 46 0.46 -8.56 -4.88
C LYS A 46 -0.40 -7.30 -4.94
N THR A 47 -1.72 -7.46 -4.99
CA THR A 47 -2.64 -6.34 -5.16
C THR A 47 -3.03 -5.76 -3.81
N LEU A 48 -2.67 -4.51 -3.58
CA LEU A 48 -3.05 -3.75 -2.40
C LEU A 48 -4.22 -2.83 -2.75
N THR A 49 -5.13 -2.62 -1.81
CA THR A 49 -6.31 -1.78 -1.99
C THR A 49 -6.10 -0.44 -1.31
N TYR A 50 -6.49 0.64 -1.97
CA TYR A 50 -6.42 1.98 -1.40
C TYR A 50 -7.23 2.05 -0.11
N SER A 51 -6.60 2.51 0.97
CA SER A 51 -7.24 2.56 2.28
C SER A 51 -7.33 3.98 2.87
N GLY A 52 -6.76 4.96 2.20
CA GLY A 52 -6.87 6.34 2.65
C GLY A 52 -5.63 7.16 2.37
N GLU A 53 -5.67 8.41 2.78
CA GLU A 53 -4.54 9.32 2.62
C GLU A 53 -4.15 9.90 3.97
N GLY A 54 -2.91 10.37 4.07
CA GLY A 54 -2.39 10.99 5.26
C GLY A 54 -1.29 11.97 4.93
N ASP A 55 -0.75 12.59 5.96
CA ASP A 55 0.34 13.55 5.82
C ASP A 55 1.49 13.08 6.70
N GLU A 56 2.63 12.79 6.07
CA GLU A 56 3.84 12.38 6.75
C GLU A 56 4.87 13.51 6.72
N GLU A 57 5.46 13.77 7.85
CA GLU A 57 6.53 14.78 7.97
C GLU A 57 7.90 14.21 7.64
#